data_f99f66efd4b04030521677f29e9beedf
#
_entry.id   f99f66efd4b04030521677f29e9beedf
#
_cell.length_a   1.000
_cell.length_b   1.000
_cell.length_c   1.000
_cell.angle_alpha   90.00
_cell.angle_beta   90.00
_cell.angle_gamma   90.00
#
_symmetry.space_group_name_H-M   'P 1'
#
loop_
_entity.id
_entity.type
_entity.pdbx_description
1 polymer ?
#
loop_
_entity_poly.entity_id
_entity_poly.type
_entity_poly.pdbx_seq_one_letter_code
_entity_poly.pdbx_strand_id
1 'polypeptide(L)'
;MHPITDPADLRPDTPWANTKWARIGEEALVDHAARPRLCVAALLPFADGEPDWEGFVRCIEWMRAGAAHFGIEIVFVLNADTGYIFDLDDALYAEVLRRFREAFPGQRFIAGVTARGAEGDAGFQAARYHPLLDLAQVHENCEVMLMTSRHLAALGPERRRDAYFEIAEHVVRPALVHALEPAFVPWATPFEPWLLRELAGHPKFIGGKVSTLTEPHFLYWAALARDLGADFTPHSGDDFGLSTAIRLGLPLLVGAGASAAPLLCAAVAMWQADPAGGFDTRVYKLFEAIQSFEDVIFRLDERGSAAAYKHSTAHALHLLGLLTAPETHPQCRDRRGPDEPARIREAMERPRRMAGALGIPGFGSNQSVISGQ
;
A
#
# COMPACT_ATOMS: atom_id res chain seq x y z
N MET A 1 -36.33 -1.43 11.08
CA MET A 1 -35.50 -0.51 10.32
C MET A 1 -36.13 -0.40 8.94
N HIS A 2 -36.66 0.76 8.58
CA HIS A 2 -37.08 1.01 7.22
C HIS A 2 -35.82 1.33 6.39
N PRO A 3 -35.64 0.74 5.23
CA PRO A 3 -34.55 1.14 4.35
C PRO A 3 -34.73 2.61 3.96
N ILE A 4 -33.66 3.41 4.09
CA ILE A 4 -33.61 4.77 3.54
C ILE A 4 -33.64 4.60 2.01
N THR A 5 -34.75 4.92 1.39
CA THR A 5 -34.98 4.68 -0.05
C THR A 5 -34.82 5.95 -0.89
N ASP A 6 -34.66 7.12 -0.27
CA ASP A 6 -34.51 8.40 -0.97
C ASP A 6 -33.43 9.25 -0.30
N PRO A 7 -32.43 9.78 -1.06
CA PRO A 7 -31.47 10.75 -0.55
C PRO A 7 -32.13 12.02 0.05
N ALA A 8 -33.36 12.35 -0.36
CA ALA A 8 -34.14 13.43 0.24
C ALA A 8 -34.62 13.14 1.67
N ASP A 9 -34.57 11.89 2.12
CA ASP A 9 -34.86 11.51 3.51
C ASP A 9 -33.71 11.82 4.47
N LEU A 10 -32.54 12.22 3.96
CA LEU A 10 -31.41 12.77 4.72
C LEU A 10 -31.63 14.28 4.95
N ARG A 11 -32.77 14.64 5.53
CA ARG A 11 -33.03 16.05 5.85
C ARG A 11 -32.09 16.54 6.96
N PRO A 12 -31.77 17.86 6.97
CA PRO A 12 -30.84 18.45 7.96
C PRO A 12 -31.24 18.24 9.42
N ASP A 13 -32.47 17.90 9.66
CA ASP A 13 -33.09 17.73 10.98
C ASP A 13 -33.14 16.25 11.44
N THR A 14 -32.68 15.31 10.62
CA THR A 14 -32.54 13.92 11.09
C THR A 14 -31.33 13.79 12.02
N PRO A 15 -31.40 12.92 13.05
CA PRO A 15 -30.27 12.71 13.98
C PRO A 15 -28.96 12.32 13.27
N TRP A 16 -29.04 11.78 12.05
CA TRP A 16 -27.89 11.37 11.24
C TRP A 16 -27.28 12.50 10.40
N ALA A 17 -28.10 13.48 9.96
CA ALA A 17 -27.65 14.62 9.14
C ALA A 17 -26.69 15.55 9.90
N ASN A 18 -26.80 15.59 11.24
CA ASN A 18 -25.92 16.38 12.12
C ASN A 18 -24.80 15.58 12.75
N THR A 19 -24.65 14.29 12.39
CA THR A 19 -23.52 13.52 12.87
C THR A 19 -22.24 13.95 12.17
N LYS A 20 -21.14 13.97 12.88
CA LYS A 20 -19.79 14.17 12.33
C LYS A 20 -19.54 13.27 11.09
N TRP A 21 -20.18 12.09 11.03
CA TRP A 21 -20.10 11.09 9.98
C TRP A 21 -20.80 11.47 8.67
N ALA A 22 -22.00 12.08 8.71
CA ALA A 22 -22.68 12.54 7.51
C ALA A 22 -21.90 13.65 6.79
N ARG A 23 -21.34 14.59 7.58
CA ARG A 23 -20.47 15.65 7.04
C ARG A 23 -19.17 15.13 6.46
N ILE A 24 -18.59 14.07 7.02
CA ILE A 24 -17.39 13.42 6.47
C ILE A 24 -17.66 12.89 5.07
N GLY A 25 -18.82 12.26 4.83
CA GLY A 25 -19.17 11.72 3.51
C GLY A 25 -19.29 12.81 2.44
N GLU A 26 -19.96 13.92 2.76
CA GLU A 26 -20.16 15.01 1.79
C GLU A 26 -18.86 15.80 1.52
N GLU A 27 -18.10 16.14 2.55
CA GLU A 27 -16.86 16.92 2.41
C GLU A 27 -15.71 16.09 1.85
N ALA A 28 -15.61 14.80 2.19
CA ALA A 28 -14.63 13.90 1.60
C ALA A 28 -14.86 13.69 0.09
N LEU A 29 -16.10 13.75 -0.38
CA LEU A 29 -16.42 13.69 -1.81
C LEU A 29 -16.05 14.97 -2.56
N VAL A 30 -15.94 16.11 -1.89
CA VAL A 30 -15.71 17.43 -2.51
C VAL A 30 -14.24 17.81 -2.61
N ASP A 31 -13.39 17.36 -1.69
CA ASP A 31 -11.98 17.81 -1.60
C ASP A 31 -10.99 16.97 -2.42
N HIS A 32 -11.50 16.01 -3.23
CA HIS A 32 -10.67 15.12 -4.06
C HIS A 32 -10.24 15.69 -5.41
N ALA A 33 -10.39 16.96 -5.66
CA ALA A 33 -9.77 17.65 -6.79
C ALA A 33 -8.23 17.69 -6.69
N ALA A 34 -7.65 17.44 -5.52
CA ALA A 34 -6.22 17.18 -5.37
C ALA A 34 -5.92 15.79 -5.97
N ARG A 35 -5.01 15.72 -6.93
CA ARG A 35 -4.61 14.49 -7.63
C ARG A 35 -4.29 13.40 -6.60
N PRO A 36 -5.03 12.27 -6.52
CA PRO A 36 -4.66 11.24 -5.58
C PRO A 36 -3.33 10.66 -5.97
N ARG A 37 -2.45 10.65 -5.01
CA ARG A 37 -1.18 9.97 -5.06
C ARG A 37 -1.44 8.49 -4.84
N LEU A 38 -1.09 7.66 -5.82
CA LEU A 38 -1.10 6.21 -5.66
C LEU A 38 0.29 5.76 -5.22
N CYS A 39 0.42 5.28 -4.00
CA CYS A 39 1.64 4.65 -3.51
C CYS A 39 1.52 3.14 -3.66
N VAL A 40 2.52 2.51 -4.27
CA VAL A 40 2.53 1.08 -4.57
C VAL A 40 3.73 0.42 -3.92
N ALA A 41 3.47 -0.56 -3.04
CA ALA A 41 4.53 -1.36 -2.45
C ALA A 41 5.05 -2.38 -3.47
N ALA A 42 6.28 -2.19 -3.94
CA ALA A 42 6.89 -3.05 -4.94
C ALA A 42 7.40 -4.36 -4.33
N LEU A 43 7.14 -5.48 -5.01
CA LEU A 43 7.75 -6.77 -4.71
C LEU A 43 9.17 -6.77 -5.26
N LEU A 44 10.15 -7.28 -4.49
CA LEU A 44 11.44 -7.68 -5.01
C LEU A 44 11.34 -9.13 -5.50
N PRO A 45 11.40 -9.39 -6.81
CA PRO A 45 11.29 -10.75 -7.33
C PRO A 45 12.59 -11.53 -7.20
N PHE A 46 12.47 -12.86 -7.19
CA PHE A 46 13.58 -13.80 -7.13
C PHE A 46 13.47 -14.85 -8.24
N ALA A 47 14.61 -15.37 -8.68
CA ALA A 47 14.75 -16.50 -9.58
C ALA A 47 16.01 -17.27 -9.20
N ASP A 48 15.94 -18.60 -9.09
CA ASP A 48 17.05 -19.47 -8.68
C ASP A 48 17.68 -19.05 -7.33
N GLY A 49 16.87 -18.50 -6.43
CA GLY A 49 17.29 -18.02 -5.12
C GLY A 49 17.98 -16.65 -5.08
N GLU A 50 18.17 -16.02 -6.24
CA GLU A 50 18.80 -14.69 -6.39
C GLU A 50 17.77 -13.63 -6.82
N PRO A 51 18.00 -12.33 -6.56
CA PRO A 51 17.10 -11.27 -7.00
C PRO A 51 17.01 -11.22 -8.55
N ASP A 52 15.79 -11.30 -9.08
CA ASP A 52 15.50 -11.07 -10.51
C ASP A 52 15.44 -9.57 -10.81
N TRP A 53 16.60 -8.97 -11.07
CA TRP A 53 16.70 -7.53 -11.33
C TRP A 53 16.00 -7.10 -12.62
N GLU A 54 16.03 -7.93 -13.65
CA GLU A 54 15.31 -7.63 -14.89
C GLU A 54 13.80 -7.70 -14.67
N GLY A 55 13.32 -8.71 -13.93
CA GLY A 55 11.93 -8.82 -13.51
C GLY A 55 11.50 -7.63 -12.64
N PHE A 56 12.37 -7.19 -11.72
CA PHE A 56 12.12 -6.01 -10.91
C PHE A 56 11.88 -4.75 -11.77
N VAL A 57 12.78 -4.49 -12.72
CA VAL A 57 12.66 -3.34 -13.63
C VAL A 57 11.40 -3.46 -14.48
N ARG A 58 11.13 -4.65 -15.07
CA ARG A 58 9.90 -4.87 -15.87
C ARG A 58 8.62 -4.61 -15.07
N CYS A 59 8.56 -5.04 -13.81
CA CYS A 59 7.41 -4.79 -12.94
C CYS A 59 7.20 -3.28 -12.71
N ILE A 60 8.26 -2.54 -12.40
CA ILE A 60 8.19 -1.09 -12.19
C ILE A 60 7.78 -0.36 -13.48
N GLU A 61 8.34 -0.74 -14.63
CA GLU A 61 7.97 -0.16 -15.94
C GLU A 61 6.50 -0.41 -16.27
N TRP A 62 6.00 -1.61 -16.04
CA TRP A 62 4.60 -1.97 -16.23
C TRP A 62 3.67 -1.10 -15.37
N MET A 63 3.98 -0.92 -14.09
CA MET A 63 3.22 -0.05 -13.18
C MET A 63 3.27 1.42 -13.65
N ARG A 64 4.44 1.91 -14.06
CA ARG A 64 4.61 3.27 -14.59
C ARG A 64 3.84 3.49 -15.89
N ALA A 65 3.84 2.51 -16.79
CA ALA A 65 3.09 2.59 -18.03
C ALA A 65 1.58 2.72 -17.78
N GLY A 66 1.05 1.96 -16.83
CA GLY A 66 -0.34 2.08 -16.40
C GLY A 66 -0.64 3.46 -15.82
N ALA A 67 0.21 3.96 -14.95
CA ALA A 67 0.07 5.28 -14.35
C ALA A 67 0.13 6.41 -15.39
N ALA A 68 1.08 6.35 -16.30
CA ALA A 68 1.24 7.33 -17.38
C ALA A 68 0.03 7.34 -18.34
N HIS A 69 -0.53 6.16 -18.66
CA HIS A 69 -1.68 6.04 -19.53
C HIS A 69 -2.92 6.76 -18.96
N PHE A 70 -3.09 6.72 -17.64
CA PHE A 70 -4.23 7.35 -16.96
C PHE A 70 -3.91 8.72 -16.34
N GLY A 71 -2.70 9.23 -16.48
CA GLY A 71 -2.29 10.52 -15.90
C GLY A 71 -2.23 10.52 -14.37
N ILE A 72 -2.02 9.35 -13.75
CA ILE A 72 -1.92 9.18 -12.30
C ILE A 72 -0.48 9.35 -11.84
N GLU A 73 -0.25 10.09 -10.76
CA GLU A 73 1.05 10.11 -10.09
C GLU A 73 1.23 8.82 -9.29
N ILE A 74 2.27 8.05 -9.61
CA ILE A 74 2.63 6.83 -8.88
C ILE A 74 3.93 7.05 -8.10
N VAL A 75 3.94 6.63 -6.82
CA VAL A 75 5.12 6.61 -5.96
C VAL A 75 5.38 5.18 -5.51
N PHE A 76 6.57 4.69 -5.78
CA PHE A 76 6.94 3.32 -5.39
C PHE A 76 7.38 3.27 -3.95
N VAL A 77 6.94 2.24 -3.23
CA VAL A 77 7.38 1.94 -1.87
C VAL A 77 8.28 0.73 -1.94
N LEU A 78 9.56 0.94 -1.74
CA LEU A 78 10.60 -0.08 -1.82
C LEU A 78 10.95 -0.58 -0.42
N ASN A 79 11.41 -1.83 -0.34
CA ASN A 79 11.87 -2.39 0.92
C ASN A 79 10.86 -2.19 2.09
N ALA A 80 9.56 -2.24 1.78
CA ALA A 80 8.53 -2.35 2.80
C ALA A 80 8.23 -3.83 3.09
N ASP A 81 7.11 -4.16 3.74
CA ASP A 81 6.76 -5.57 3.98
C ASP A 81 6.68 -6.37 2.68
N THR A 82 6.03 -5.85 1.63
CA THR A 82 5.98 -6.47 0.30
C THR A 82 7.37 -6.68 -0.31
N GLY A 83 8.32 -5.80 -0.02
CA GLY A 83 9.73 -5.86 -0.45
C GLY A 83 10.66 -6.56 0.56
N TYR A 84 10.12 -7.38 1.47
CA TYR A 84 10.86 -8.24 2.41
C TYR A 84 11.74 -7.48 3.42
N ILE A 85 11.34 -6.30 3.90
CA ILE A 85 12.13 -5.47 4.82
C ILE A 85 12.70 -6.23 6.02
N PHE A 86 11.96 -7.25 6.51
CA PHE A 86 12.37 -8.03 7.67
C PHE A 86 13.36 -9.16 7.35
N ASP A 87 13.54 -9.49 6.06
CA ASP A 87 14.39 -10.58 5.57
C ASP A 87 15.65 -10.06 4.83
N LEU A 88 15.61 -8.81 4.30
CA LEU A 88 16.74 -8.22 3.59
C LEU A 88 17.92 -7.97 4.54
N ASP A 89 19.14 -8.32 4.13
CA ASP A 89 20.35 -7.75 4.74
C ASP A 89 20.60 -6.30 4.24
N ASP A 90 21.56 -5.63 4.86
CA ASP A 90 21.85 -4.22 4.56
C ASP A 90 22.44 -4.04 3.14
N ALA A 91 23.18 -5.04 2.63
CA ALA A 91 23.77 -5.00 1.30
C ALA A 91 22.68 -5.09 0.22
N LEU A 92 21.77 -6.05 0.35
CA LEU A 92 20.65 -6.22 -0.58
C LEU A 92 19.66 -5.05 -0.45
N TYR A 93 19.39 -4.56 0.77
CA TYR A 93 18.59 -3.36 0.98
C TYR A 93 19.14 -2.16 0.19
N ALA A 94 20.44 -1.87 0.30
CA ALA A 94 21.08 -0.78 -0.41
C ALA A 94 21.09 -0.99 -1.93
N GLU A 95 21.30 -2.23 -2.38
CA GLU A 95 21.32 -2.59 -3.80
C GLU A 95 19.96 -2.37 -4.47
N VAL A 96 18.84 -2.69 -3.82
CA VAL A 96 17.48 -2.40 -4.34
C VAL A 96 17.32 -0.91 -4.59
N LEU A 97 17.68 -0.06 -3.62
CA LEU A 97 17.54 1.40 -3.77
C LEU A 97 18.46 1.95 -4.86
N ARG A 98 19.68 1.45 -4.93
CA ARG A 98 20.66 1.85 -5.97
C ARG A 98 20.13 1.49 -7.36
N ARG A 99 19.71 0.25 -7.57
CA ARG A 99 19.20 -0.24 -8.86
C ARG A 99 17.93 0.48 -9.29
N PHE A 100 17.01 0.72 -8.36
CA PHE A 100 15.82 1.50 -8.69
C PHE A 100 16.19 2.90 -9.18
N ARG A 101 17.09 3.59 -8.47
CA ARG A 101 17.50 4.94 -8.87
C ARG A 101 18.23 4.98 -10.21
N GLU A 102 19.03 3.98 -10.51
CA GLU A 102 19.75 3.87 -11.79
C GLU A 102 18.78 3.63 -12.96
N ALA A 103 17.83 2.74 -12.78
CA ALA A 103 16.83 2.43 -13.81
C ALA A 103 15.80 3.57 -13.99
N PHE A 104 15.48 4.31 -12.92
CA PHE A 104 14.43 5.34 -12.90
C PHE A 104 14.92 6.66 -12.30
N PRO A 105 15.88 7.34 -12.94
CA PRO A 105 16.44 8.58 -12.41
C PRO A 105 15.34 9.65 -12.25
N GLY A 106 15.34 10.33 -11.11
CA GLY A 106 14.36 11.37 -10.79
C GLY A 106 13.00 10.86 -10.29
N GLN A 107 12.70 9.55 -10.38
CA GLN A 107 11.48 8.98 -9.82
C GLN A 107 11.49 9.09 -8.29
N ARG A 108 10.42 9.68 -7.72
CA ARG A 108 10.22 9.68 -6.26
C ARG A 108 9.85 8.29 -5.77
N PHE A 109 10.35 7.95 -4.59
CA PHE A 109 10.03 6.69 -3.92
C PHE A 109 10.06 6.82 -2.41
N ILE A 110 9.49 5.85 -1.73
CA ILE A 110 9.49 5.70 -0.28
C ILE A 110 10.29 4.44 0.05
N ALA A 111 11.24 4.52 0.97
CA ALA A 111 11.97 3.35 1.47
C ALA A 111 11.44 2.94 2.84
N GLY A 112 11.10 1.66 3.01
CA GLY A 112 10.80 1.09 4.32
C GLY A 112 12.07 1.04 5.17
N VAL A 113 11.98 1.40 6.45
CA VAL A 113 13.08 1.40 7.41
C VAL A 113 12.63 0.72 8.70
N THR A 114 13.37 -0.25 9.18
CA THR A 114 13.10 -0.96 10.45
C THR A 114 14.38 -1.12 11.27
N ALA A 115 14.24 -1.59 12.51
CA ALA A 115 15.39 -1.86 13.38
C ALA A 115 16.27 -3.00 12.84
N ARG A 116 17.56 -2.86 12.97
CA ARG A 116 18.57 -3.87 12.60
C ARG A 116 19.25 -4.48 13.82
N GLY A 117 19.90 -5.63 13.58
CA GLY A 117 20.62 -6.39 14.57
C GLY A 117 19.80 -7.47 15.26
N ALA A 118 20.50 -8.40 15.94
CA ALA A 118 19.85 -9.48 16.64
C ALA A 118 18.91 -8.92 17.73
N GLU A 119 17.71 -9.47 17.78
CA GLU A 119 16.78 -9.22 18.86
C GLU A 119 17.36 -9.85 20.14
N GLY A 120 18.10 -9.06 20.90
CA GLY A 120 18.55 -9.43 22.24
C GLY A 120 17.59 -8.90 23.30
N ASP A 121 17.78 -9.28 24.55
CA ASP A 121 16.95 -8.86 25.69
C ASP A 121 17.05 -7.35 26.04
N ALA A 122 17.79 -6.57 25.27
CA ALA A 122 18.06 -5.15 25.56
C ALA A 122 16.88 -4.19 25.32
N GLY A 123 15.72 -4.70 24.85
CA GLY A 123 14.53 -3.89 24.59
C GLY A 123 14.67 -2.95 23.38
N PHE A 124 13.78 -1.96 23.31
CA PHE A 124 13.79 -0.97 22.23
C PHE A 124 15.02 -0.04 22.31
N GLN A 125 15.62 0.20 21.13
CA GLN A 125 16.70 1.15 20.94
C GLN A 125 16.50 1.87 19.59
N ALA A 126 16.31 3.19 19.59
CA ALA A 126 16.14 3.99 18.38
C ALA A 126 17.34 3.87 17.41
N ALA A 127 18.57 3.78 17.96
CA ALA A 127 19.78 3.65 17.17
C ALA A 127 19.83 2.43 16.23
N ARG A 128 18.98 1.41 16.46
CA ARG A 128 18.86 0.26 15.56
C ARG A 128 18.18 0.60 14.22
N TYR A 129 17.50 1.72 14.11
CA TYR A 129 16.95 2.23 12.86
C TYR A 129 17.97 3.00 12.02
N HIS A 130 19.04 3.51 12.65
CA HIS A 130 20.03 4.39 11.99
C HIS A 130 20.68 3.76 10.76
N PRO A 131 21.13 2.49 10.75
CA PRO A 131 21.76 1.92 9.56
C PRO A 131 20.90 2.01 8.30
N LEU A 132 19.60 1.68 8.37
CA LEU A 132 18.72 1.77 7.21
C LEU A 132 18.30 3.21 6.91
N LEU A 133 18.15 4.08 7.92
CA LEU A 133 17.94 5.50 7.70
C LEU A 133 19.10 6.11 6.91
N ASP A 134 20.35 5.81 7.29
CA ASP A 134 21.53 6.30 6.61
C ASP A 134 21.56 5.82 5.15
N LEU A 135 21.29 4.54 4.89
CA LEU A 135 21.23 3.98 3.54
C LEU A 135 20.11 4.60 2.68
N ALA A 136 18.95 4.88 3.24
CA ALA A 136 17.84 5.48 2.52
C ALA A 136 18.02 6.98 2.26
N GLN A 137 18.50 7.70 3.24
CA GLN A 137 18.57 9.18 3.23
C GLN A 137 19.67 9.76 2.35
N VAL A 138 20.61 8.96 1.84
CA VAL A 138 21.56 9.40 0.81
C VAL A 138 20.90 9.69 -0.55
N HIS A 139 19.67 9.19 -0.77
CA HIS A 139 18.93 9.38 -2.00
C HIS A 139 18.01 10.60 -1.90
N GLU A 140 18.25 11.64 -2.71
CA GLU A 140 17.52 12.91 -2.66
C GLU A 140 16.01 12.78 -2.89
N ASN A 141 15.59 11.85 -3.74
CA ASN A 141 14.18 11.61 -4.11
C ASN A 141 13.51 10.54 -3.21
N CYS A 142 14.13 10.17 -2.09
CA CYS A 142 13.64 9.17 -1.16
C CYS A 142 12.96 9.83 0.05
N GLU A 143 11.71 9.47 0.28
CA GLU A 143 11.06 9.58 1.59
C GLU A 143 11.28 8.28 2.36
N VAL A 144 11.22 8.30 3.68
CA VAL A 144 11.32 7.08 4.48
C VAL A 144 9.99 6.74 5.12
N MET A 145 9.72 5.44 5.29
CA MET A 145 8.58 4.95 6.04
C MET A 145 9.08 4.11 7.21
N LEU A 146 8.84 4.60 8.42
CA LEU A 146 9.26 3.91 9.64
C LEU A 146 8.35 2.71 9.88
N MET A 147 8.86 1.52 9.56
CA MET A 147 8.23 0.24 9.82
C MET A 147 8.36 -0.14 11.29
N THR A 148 7.39 -0.86 11.82
CA THR A 148 7.49 -1.41 13.16
C THR A 148 8.62 -2.42 13.30
N SER A 149 9.03 -2.69 14.55
CA SER A 149 9.91 -3.80 14.94
C SER A 149 9.31 -4.51 16.16
N ARG A 150 9.79 -5.71 16.49
CA ARG A 150 9.26 -6.45 17.66
C ARG A 150 9.36 -5.64 18.95
N HIS A 151 10.50 -4.99 19.18
CA HIS A 151 10.71 -4.19 20.37
C HIS A 151 9.85 -2.93 20.38
N LEU A 152 9.66 -2.28 19.23
CA LEU A 152 8.78 -1.12 19.11
C LEU A 152 7.30 -1.51 19.32
N ALA A 153 6.88 -2.61 18.73
CA ALA A 153 5.51 -3.12 18.86
C ALA A 153 5.18 -3.58 20.30
N ALA A 154 6.17 -4.07 21.03
CA ALA A 154 6.01 -4.52 22.42
C ALA A 154 5.89 -3.38 23.44
N LEU A 155 6.15 -2.13 23.03
CA LEU A 155 6.02 -0.96 23.91
C LEU A 155 4.55 -0.63 24.17
N GLY A 156 4.23 -0.14 25.37
CA GLY A 156 2.94 0.51 25.62
C GLY A 156 2.78 1.76 24.74
N PRO A 157 1.54 2.23 24.54
CA PRO A 157 1.24 3.26 23.53
C PRO A 157 2.03 4.58 23.73
N GLU A 158 2.11 5.09 24.96
CA GLU A 158 2.84 6.32 25.28
C GLU A 158 4.34 6.16 25.00
N ARG A 159 4.92 5.03 25.43
CA ARG A 159 6.35 4.75 25.21
C ARG A 159 6.62 4.50 23.72
N ARG A 160 5.63 3.97 22.97
CA ARG A 160 5.73 3.80 21.50
C ARG A 160 5.75 5.14 20.80
N ARG A 161 4.94 6.12 21.23
CA ARG A 161 5.02 7.51 20.74
C ARG A 161 6.43 8.08 20.95
N ASP A 162 6.93 8.02 22.17
CA ASP A 162 8.26 8.57 22.51
C ASP A 162 9.35 7.89 21.69
N ALA A 163 9.26 6.58 21.47
CA ALA A 163 10.17 5.81 20.63
C ALA A 163 10.18 6.30 19.17
N TYR A 164 9.00 6.62 18.59
CA TYR A 164 8.96 7.22 17.25
C TYR A 164 9.61 8.60 17.23
N PHE A 165 9.47 9.40 18.26
CA PHE A 165 10.14 10.70 18.37
C PHE A 165 11.65 10.53 18.50
N GLU A 166 12.15 9.57 19.29
CA GLU A 166 13.56 9.23 19.36
C GLU A 166 14.14 8.80 18.00
N ILE A 167 13.41 7.99 17.22
CA ILE A 167 13.83 7.63 15.84
C ILE A 167 13.85 8.87 14.96
N ALA A 168 12.86 9.76 15.10
CA ALA A 168 12.73 10.96 14.28
C ALA A 168 13.89 11.95 14.47
N GLU A 169 14.61 11.92 15.59
CA GLU A 169 15.83 12.74 15.79
C GLU A 169 16.89 12.46 14.71
N HIS A 170 16.97 11.22 14.23
CA HIS A 170 17.91 10.82 13.16
C HIS A 170 17.32 10.96 11.73
N VAL A 171 16.06 11.28 11.61
CA VAL A 171 15.40 11.50 10.30
C VAL A 171 15.78 12.87 9.75
N VAL A 172 16.43 12.90 8.59
CA VAL A 172 16.86 14.14 7.90
C VAL A 172 15.70 14.74 7.08
N ARG A 173 14.92 13.91 6.42
CA ARG A 173 13.77 14.31 5.58
C ARG A 173 12.47 13.85 6.23
N PRO A 174 11.33 14.45 5.84
CA PRO A 174 10.04 14.02 6.34
C PRO A 174 9.79 12.52 6.12
N ALA A 175 9.14 11.90 7.09
CA ALA A 175 8.91 10.46 7.13
C ALA A 175 7.43 10.12 7.23
N LEU A 176 7.08 8.92 6.78
CA LEU A 176 5.80 8.28 7.09
C LEU A 176 6.00 7.30 8.26
N VAL A 177 4.94 7.03 8.99
CA VAL A 177 4.90 5.95 9.98
C VAL A 177 4.02 4.81 9.47
N HIS A 178 4.28 3.57 9.92
CA HIS A 178 3.50 2.43 9.45
C HIS A 178 2.87 1.64 10.60
N ALA A 179 1.55 1.63 10.64
CA ALA A 179 0.76 0.72 11.46
C ALA A 179 0.54 -0.59 10.69
N LEU A 180 1.05 -1.68 11.21
CA LEU A 180 0.95 -3.01 10.59
C LEU A 180 0.10 -3.94 11.46
N GLU A 181 -0.78 -4.69 10.82
CA GLU A 181 -1.66 -5.65 11.48
C GLU A 181 -0.97 -6.99 11.76
N PRO A 182 -1.36 -7.69 12.84
CA PRO A 182 -0.86 -9.02 13.15
C PRO A 182 -1.11 -10.07 12.05
N ALA A 183 -2.10 -9.86 11.20
CA ALA A 183 -2.36 -10.73 10.04
C ALA A 183 -1.18 -10.79 9.06
N PHE A 184 -0.37 -9.72 8.97
CA PHE A 184 0.82 -9.68 8.12
C PHE A 184 2.07 -10.15 8.87
N VAL A 185 2.22 -9.72 10.12
CA VAL A 185 3.35 -10.05 10.98
C VAL A 185 2.85 -10.30 12.40
N PRO A 186 2.95 -11.52 12.95
CA PRO A 186 2.25 -11.91 14.18
C PRO A 186 2.55 -11.06 15.43
N TRP A 187 3.68 -10.39 15.47
CA TRP A 187 4.09 -9.52 16.57
C TRP A 187 3.76 -8.03 16.31
N ALA A 188 3.19 -7.68 15.16
CA ALA A 188 2.82 -6.31 14.87
C ALA A 188 1.67 -5.83 15.78
N THR A 189 1.58 -4.53 15.95
CA THR A 189 0.56 -3.87 16.75
C THR A 189 0.04 -2.65 16.00
N PRO A 190 -1.26 -2.56 15.73
CA PRO A 190 -1.88 -1.38 15.12
C PRO A 190 -1.68 -0.13 15.98
N PHE A 191 -1.82 1.03 15.36
CA PHE A 191 -1.85 2.29 16.11
C PHE A 191 -3.20 2.49 16.79
N GLU A 192 -3.16 2.90 18.03
CA GLU A 192 -4.30 3.52 18.68
C GLU A 192 -4.60 4.86 17.98
N PRO A 193 -5.87 5.22 17.85
CA PRO A 193 -6.27 6.45 17.16
C PRO A 193 -5.59 7.72 17.67
N TRP A 194 -5.41 7.87 18.97
CA TRP A 194 -4.75 9.02 19.56
C TRP A 194 -3.24 9.05 19.22
N LEU A 195 -2.59 7.86 19.12
CA LEU A 195 -1.15 7.79 18.84
C LEU A 195 -0.85 8.40 17.47
N LEU A 196 -1.64 8.07 16.44
CA LEU A 196 -1.42 8.66 15.12
C LEU A 196 -1.61 10.18 15.13
N ARG A 197 -2.56 10.68 15.92
CA ARG A 197 -2.76 12.14 16.11
C ARG A 197 -1.56 12.80 16.78
N GLU A 198 -0.98 12.18 17.79
CA GLU A 198 0.24 12.67 18.44
C GLU A 198 1.43 12.67 17.49
N LEU A 199 1.62 11.57 16.71
CA LEU A 199 2.67 11.49 15.72
C LEU A 199 2.51 12.59 14.64
N ALA A 200 1.28 12.86 14.21
CA ALA A 200 0.99 13.93 13.25
C ALA A 200 1.34 15.33 13.77
N GLY A 201 1.42 15.53 15.08
CA GLY A 201 1.89 16.78 15.68
C GLY A 201 3.41 16.99 15.59
N HIS A 202 4.18 15.99 15.19
CA HIS A 202 5.62 16.07 15.09
C HIS A 202 6.06 16.52 13.68
N PRO A 203 6.91 17.55 13.53
CA PRO A 203 7.22 18.16 12.22
C PRO A 203 7.95 17.23 11.22
N LYS A 204 8.50 16.12 11.68
CA LYS A 204 9.16 15.12 10.83
C LYS A 204 8.17 14.14 10.19
N PHE A 205 6.96 14.01 10.69
CA PHE A 205 5.99 13.05 10.16
C PHE A 205 4.98 13.77 9.26
N ILE A 206 4.95 13.36 8.00
CA ILE A 206 4.05 13.93 6.96
C ILE A 206 2.91 12.99 6.59
N GLY A 207 2.86 11.82 7.19
CA GLY A 207 1.83 10.85 6.89
C GLY A 207 2.07 9.50 7.55
N GLY A 208 1.15 8.60 7.29
CA GLY A 208 1.26 7.22 7.75
C GLY A 208 0.56 6.25 6.82
N LYS A 209 1.06 5.03 6.77
CA LYS A 209 0.34 3.89 6.20
C LYS A 209 -0.42 3.21 7.32
N VAL A 210 -1.72 3.03 7.13
CA VAL A 210 -2.59 2.35 8.07
C VAL A 210 -3.13 1.09 7.41
N SER A 211 -2.55 -0.04 7.78
CA SER A 211 -2.98 -1.38 7.32
C SER A 211 -3.97 -1.96 8.32
N THR A 212 -5.17 -1.39 8.41
CA THR A 212 -6.26 -1.93 9.23
C THR A 212 -7.19 -2.75 8.34
N LEU A 213 -7.62 -3.90 8.83
CA LEU A 213 -8.46 -4.85 8.08
C LEU A 213 -9.95 -4.76 8.48
N THR A 214 -10.36 -3.66 9.10
CA THR A 214 -11.74 -3.48 9.58
C THR A 214 -12.35 -2.18 9.10
N GLU A 215 -13.55 -2.27 8.53
CA GLU A 215 -14.27 -1.13 7.94
C GLU A 215 -14.46 0.08 8.89
N PRO A 216 -14.75 -0.07 10.19
CA PRO A 216 -14.86 1.08 11.11
C PRO A 216 -13.61 1.95 11.15
N HIS A 217 -12.43 1.38 10.93
CA HIS A 217 -11.20 2.14 10.92
C HIS A 217 -11.09 3.08 9.73
N PHE A 218 -11.63 2.75 8.56
CA PHE A 218 -11.63 3.66 7.41
C PHE A 218 -12.31 4.99 7.71
N LEU A 219 -13.48 4.93 8.33
CA LEU A 219 -14.22 6.14 8.72
C LEU A 219 -13.42 6.98 9.71
N TYR A 220 -12.75 6.32 10.65
CA TYR A 220 -11.89 7.00 11.60
C TYR A 220 -10.69 7.67 10.90
N TRP A 221 -10.01 6.97 10.00
CA TRP A 221 -8.86 7.50 9.28
C TRP A 221 -9.24 8.64 8.33
N ALA A 222 -10.38 8.55 7.67
CA ALA A 222 -10.91 9.64 6.84
C ALA A 222 -11.24 10.88 7.69
N ALA A 223 -11.83 10.70 8.87
CA ALA A 223 -12.07 11.80 9.80
C ALA A 223 -10.76 12.42 10.29
N LEU A 224 -9.77 11.60 10.64
CA LEU A 224 -8.47 12.06 11.08
C LEU A 224 -7.74 12.82 9.98
N ALA A 225 -7.75 12.31 8.74
CA ALA A 225 -7.14 12.97 7.57
C ALA A 225 -7.66 14.41 7.41
N ARG A 226 -8.98 14.58 7.52
CA ARG A 226 -9.59 15.89 7.42
C ARG A 226 -9.24 16.81 8.59
N ASP A 227 -9.24 16.27 9.82
CA ASP A 227 -8.91 17.03 11.02
C ASP A 227 -7.44 17.50 11.02
N LEU A 228 -6.53 16.74 10.44
CA LEU A 228 -5.10 17.04 10.36
C LEU A 228 -4.73 17.91 9.15
N GLY A 229 -5.60 17.97 8.14
CA GLY A 229 -5.37 18.79 6.94
C GLY A 229 -4.21 18.28 6.08
N ALA A 230 -3.57 19.20 5.35
CA ALA A 230 -2.53 18.87 4.35
C ALA A 230 -1.16 18.50 4.96
N ASP A 231 -0.93 18.80 6.24
CA ASP A 231 0.37 18.61 6.88
C ASP A 231 0.67 17.16 7.23
N PHE A 232 -0.38 16.34 7.35
CA PHE A 232 -0.24 14.90 7.61
C PHE A 232 -1.28 14.10 6.84
N THR A 233 -0.82 13.18 5.99
CA THR A 233 -1.67 12.36 5.12
C THR A 233 -1.69 10.89 5.57
N PRO A 234 -2.78 10.42 6.20
CA PRO A 234 -2.98 8.99 6.42
C PRO A 234 -3.34 8.30 5.10
N HIS A 235 -2.54 7.31 4.72
CA HIS A 235 -2.78 6.46 3.55
C HIS A 235 -3.46 5.16 3.99
N SER A 236 -4.47 4.74 3.26
CA SER A 236 -5.00 3.39 3.43
C SER A 236 -3.98 2.37 2.94
N GLY A 237 -3.61 1.45 3.82
CA GLY A 237 -2.81 0.29 3.50
C GLY A 237 -3.63 -1.00 3.48
N ASP A 238 -4.95 -0.89 3.43
CA ASP A 238 -5.87 -2.02 3.46
C ASP A 238 -6.18 -2.50 2.05
N ASP A 239 -5.62 -3.64 1.69
CA ASP A 239 -5.82 -4.29 0.40
C ASP A 239 -7.21 -4.95 0.26
N PHE A 240 -7.97 -5.11 1.36
CA PHE A 240 -9.34 -5.65 1.36
C PHE A 240 -10.42 -4.56 1.22
N GLY A 241 -10.08 -3.29 1.34
CA GLY A 241 -11.02 -2.18 1.35
C GLY A 241 -10.74 -1.07 0.36
N LEU A 242 -10.19 -1.39 -0.81
CA LEU A 242 -9.71 -0.42 -1.80
C LEU A 242 -10.79 0.59 -2.23
N SER A 243 -11.99 0.10 -2.57
CA SER A 243 -13.10 0.96 -3.00
C SER A 243 -13.59 1.87 -1.89
N THR A 244 -13.66 1.37 -0.66
CA THR A 244 -14.06 2.15 0.52
C THR A 244 -13.06 3.25 0.81
N ALA A 245 -11.76 2.94 0.78
CA ALA A 245 -10.71 3.93 1.01
C ALA A 245 -10.79 5.09 0.00
N ILE A 246 -10.89 4.79 -1.30
CA ILE A 246 -10.97 5.81 -2.36
C ILE A 246 -12.24 6.67 -2.21
N ARG A 247 -13.39 6.05 -1.93
CA ARG A 247 -14.66 6.75 -1.72
C ARG A 247 -14.66 7.68 -0.52
N LEU A 248 -13.89 7.35 0.52
CA LEU A 248 -13.69 8.16 1.70
C LEU A 248 -12.56 9.18 1.56
N GLY A 249 -11.87 9.18 0.41
CA GLY A 249 -10.81 10.12 0.15
C GLY A 249 -9.47 9.80 0.74
N LEU A 250 -9.29 8.62 1.18
CA LEU A 250 -7.98 8.19 1.66
C LEU A 250 -7.09 7.84 0.46
N PRO A 251 -5.91 8.45 0.33
CA PRO A 251 -4.93 8.01 -0.65
C PRO A 251 -4.49 6.58 -0.33
N LEU A 252 -4.13 5.84 -1.38
CA LEU A 252 -3.73 4.44 -1.25
C LEU A 252 -2.21 4.30 -1.10
N LEU A 253 -1.79 3.46 -0.16
CA LEU A 253 -0.44 2.90 -0.09
C LEU A 253 -0.56 1.39 0.10
N VAL A 254 -0.71 0.65 -1.01
CA VAL A 254 -1.19 -0.74 -1.00
C VAL A 254 -0.22 -1.73 -1.64
N GLY A 255 -0.25 -2.96 -1.14
CA GLY A 255 0.43 -4.10 -1.72
C GLY A 255 -0.23 -4.58 -3.02
N ALA A 256 -1.55 -4.45 -3.13
CA ALA A 256 -2.34 -4.73 -4.33
C ALA A 256 -1.82 -4.02 -5.59
N GLY A 257 -1.22 -2.85 -5.42
CA GLY A 257 -0.56 -2.16 -6.53
C GLY A 257 0.52 -2.98 -7.22
N ALA A 258 1.20 -3.88 -6.53
CA ALA A 258 2.22 -4.72 -7.15
C ALA A 258 1.65 -5.66 -8.21
N SER A 259 0.41 -6.14 -8.04
CA SER A 259 -0.26 -7.10 -8.94
C SER A 259 -1.32 -6.48 -9.84
N ALA A 260 -1.84 -5.28 -9.51
CA ALA A 260 -3.00 -4.68 -10.17
C ALA A 260 -2.84 -3.18 -10.51
N ALA A 261 -1.62 -2.62 -10.51
CA ALA A 261 -1.38 -1.18 -10.69
C ALA A 261 -2.13 -0.53 -11.88
N PRO A 262 -2.11 -1.07 -13.11
CA PRO A 262 -2.82 -0.43 -14.22
C PRO A 262 -4.34 -0.38 -14.00
N LEU A 263 -4.91 -1.39 -13.35
CA LEU A 263 -6.34 -1.41 -13.01
C LEU A 263 -6.67 -0.39 -11.92
N LEU A 264 -5.80 -0.28 -10.89
CA LEU A 264 -5.95 0.72 -9.84
C LEU A 264 -5.83 2.14 -10.41
N CYS A 265 -4.87 2.38 -11.30
CA CYS A 265 -4.73 3.67 -11.99
C CYS A 265 -5.98 4.02 -12.78
N ALA A 266 -6.55 3.06 -13.52
CA ALA A 266 -7.81 3.25 -14.24
C ALA A 266 -8.96 3.57 -13.30
N ALA A 267 -9.11 2.81 -12.21
CA ALA A 267 -10.17 3.01 -11.22
C ALA A 267 -10.08 4.39 -10.54
N VAL A 268 -8.87 4.79 -10.15
CA VAL A 268 -8.60 6.10 -9.56
C VAL A 268 -8.89 7.22 -10.55
N ALA A 269 -8.43 7.11 -11.80
CA ALA A 269 -8.68 8.12 -12.84
C ALA A 269 -10.18 8.27 -13.16
N MET A 270 -10.90 7.16 -13.27
CA MET A 270 -12.35 7.18 -13.50
C MET A 270 -13.10 7.78 -12.32
N TRP A 271 -12.69 7.47 -11.10
CA TRP A 271 -13.26 8.07 -9.89
C TRP A 271 -13.04 9.58 -9.85
N GLN A 272 -11.83 10.06 -10.19
CA GLN A 272 -11.51 11.48 -10.25
C GLN A 272 -12.28 12.26 -11.30
N ALA A 273 -12.56 11.61 -12.43
CA ALA A 273 -13.28 12.27 -13.52
C ALA A 273 -14.74 12.60 -13.16
N ASP A 274 -15.32 11.89 -12.18
CA ASP A 274 -16.70 12.11 -11.73
C ASP A 274 -16.85 11.88 -10.21
N PRO A 275 -16.20 12.69 -9.36
CA PRO A 275 -16.28 12.52 -7.92
C PRO A 275 -17.63 12.91 -7.32
N ALA A 276 -18.44 13.68 -8.05
CA ALA A 276 -19.70 14.30 -7.54
C ALA A 276 -20.93 13.42 -7.67
N GLY A 277 -20.79 12.14 -8.09
CA GLY A 277 -21.86 11.19 -7.91
C GLY A 277 -22.63 10.76 -9.16
N GLY A 278 -22.09 10.95 -10.31
CA GLY A 278 -22.49 10.08 -11.40
C GLY A 278 -21.93 8.69 -11.09
N PHE A 279 -22.75 7.83 -10.54
CA PHE A 279 -22.34 6.44 -10.30
C PHE A 279 -22.06 5.77 -11.65
N ASP A 280 -20.88 6.02 -12.22
CA ASP A 280 -20.45 5.23 -13.34
C ASP A 280 -20.29 3.78 -12.88
N THR A 281 -21.28 2.96 -13.25
CA THR A 281 -21.30 1.54 -12.87
C THR A 281 -20.05 0.79 -13.32
N ARG A 282 -19.30 1.34 -14.30
CA ARG A 282 -18.03 0.78 -14.76
C ARG A 282 -16.96 0.88 -13.67
N VAL A 283 -16.89 2.01 -12.94
CA VAL A 283 -15.95 2.21 -11.82
C VAL A 283 -16.18 1.15 -10.74
N TYR A 284 -17.44 0.94 -10.35
CA TYR A 284 -17.77 -0.08 -9.35
C TYR A 284 -17.42 -1.49 -9.81
N LYS A 285 -17.76 -1.84 -11.05
CA LYS A 285 -17.40 -3.14 -11.61
C LYS A 285 -15.89 -3.35 -11.69
N LEU A 286 -15.14 -2.28 -11.95
CA LEU A 286 -13.68 -2.32 -11.95
C LEU A 286 -13.14 -2.52 -10.53
N PHE A 287 -13.63 -1.76 -9.54
CA PHE A 287 -13.26 -1.98 -8.15
C PHE A 287 -13.59 -3.38 -7.65
N GLU A 288 -14.79 -3.89 -7.95
CA GLU A 288 -15.15 -5.27 -7.61
C GLU A 288 -14.23 -6.32 -8.28
N ALA A 289 -13.82 -6.06 -9.54
CA ALA A 289 -12.91 -6.96 -10.23
C ALA A 289 -11.51 -6.95 -9.60
N ILE A 290 -11.00 -5.75 -9.23
CA ILE A 290 -9.74 -5.62 -8.51
C ILE A 290 -9.86 -6.29 -7.14
N GLN A 291 -10.88 -5.96 -6.36
CA GLN A 291 -11.07 -6.49 -5.02
C GLN A 291 -11.18 -8.01 -5.02
N SER A 292 -11.98 -8.60 -5.92
CA SER A 292 -12.12 -10.05 -6.01
C SER A 292 -10.80 -10.77 -6.37
N PHE A 293 -9.91 -10.11 -7.07
CA PHE A 293 -8.57 -10.61 -7.36
C PHE A 293 -7.65 -10.48 -6.13
N GLU A 294 -7.65 -9.32 -5.49
CA GLU A 294 -6.82 -9.05 -4.32
C GLU A 294 -7.26 -9.86 -3.10
N ASP A 295 -8.55 -10.16 -2.96
CA ASP A 295 -9.05 -11.08 -1.92
C ASP A 295 -8.44 -12.49 -2.05
N VAL A 296 -8.10 -12.92 -3.27
CA VAL A 296 -7.39 -14.19 -3.49
C VAL A 296 -5.89 -14.04 -3.17
N ILE A 297 -5.27 -12.93 -3.56
CA ILE A 297 -3.85 -12.64 -3.27
C ILE A 297 -3.63 -12.57 -1.75
N PHE A 298 -4.41 -11.76 -1.05
CA PHE A 298 -4.24 -11.46 0.37
C PHE A 298 -5.04 -12.39 1.30
N ARG A 299 -5.72 -13.41 0.77
CA ARG A 299 -6.57 -14.30 1.57
C ARG A 299 -5.84 -14.78 2.84
N LEU A 300 -6.58 -14.80 3.93
CA LEU A 300 -6.08 -15.33 5.20
C LEU A 300 -5.94 -16.85 5.14
N ASP A 301 -4.93 -17.39 5.80
CA ASP A 301 -4.81 -18.82 6.05
C ASP A 301 -5.69 -19.25 7.26
N GLU A 302 -5.67 -20.53 7.62
CA GLU A 302 -6.44 -21.07 8.73
C GLU A 302 -6.07 -20.46 10.10
N ARG A 303 -4.91 -19.80 10.18
CA ARG A 303 -4.42 -19.10 11.39
C ARG A 303 -4.75 -17.61 11.36
N GLY A 304 -5.44 -17.13 10.33
CA GLY A 304 -5.75 -15.71 10.15
C GLY A 304 -4.55 -14.89 9.63
N SER A 305 -3.56 -15.53 9.01
CA SER A 305 -2.38 -14.85 8.46
C SER A 305 -2.53 -14.58 6.97
N ALA A 306 -2.21 -13.36 6.56
CA ALA A 306 -2.07 -12.95 5.17
C ALA A 306 -0.62 -13.08 4.65
N ALA A 307 0.36 -13.41 5.49
CA ALA A 307 1.81 -13.30 5.20
C ALA A 307 2.24 -13.95 3.87
N ALA A 308 1.54 -15.01 3.41
CA ALA A 308 1.81 -15.67 2.13
C ALA A 308 1.37 -14.86 0.89
N TYR A 309 0.86 -13.63 1.03
CA TYR A 309 0.45 -12.81 -0.12
C TYR A 309 1.59 -12.52 -1.08
N LYS A 310 2.83 -12.41 -0.59
CA LYS A 310 4.02 -12.20 -1.42
C LYS A 310 4.23 -13.33 -2.43
N HIS A 311 3.97 -14.57 -2.01
CA HIS A 311 4.01 -15.73 -2.89
C HIS A 311 2.91 -15.68 -3.95
N SER A 312 1.69 -15.32 -3.56
CA SER A 312 0.57 -15.11 -4.49
C SER A 312 0.86 -13.99 -5.49
N THR A 313 1.42 -12.87 -5.02
CA THR A 313 1.83 -11.73 -5.88
C THR A 313 2.90 -12.16 -6.90
N ALA A 314 3.91 -12.92 -6.48
CA ALA A 314 4.93 -13.44 -7.40
C ALA A 314 4.31 -14.33 -8.49
N HIS A 315 3.36 -15.21 -8.13
CA HIS A 315 2.61 -16.01 -9.11
C HIS A 315 1.78 -15.14 -10.06
N ALA A 316 1.12 -14.11 -9.56
CA ALA A 316 0.35 -13.17 -10.40
C ALA A 316 1.25 -12.47 -11.43
N LEU A 317 2.37 -11.92 -10.99
CA LEU A 317 3.35 -11.25 -11.85
C LEU A 317 3.98 -12.22 -12.88
N HIS A 318 4.25 -13.46 -12.49
CA HIS A 318 4.71 -14.49 -13.42
C HIS A 318 3.65 -14.82 -14.48
N LEU A 319 2.38 -14.96 -14.10
CA LEU A 319 1.26 -15.20 -15.02
C LEU A 319 0.94 -13.99 -15.93
N LEU A 320 1.38 -12.79 -15.54
CA LEU A 320 1.38 -11.60 -16.40
C LEU A 320 2.59 -11.54 -17.36
N GLY A 321 3.55 -12.46 -17.25
CA GLY A 321 4.76 -12.50 -18.04
C GLY A 321 5.83 -11.48 -17.61
N LEU A 322 5.69 -10.91 -16.42
CA LEU A 322 6.62 -9.91 -15.89
C LEU A 322 7.81 -10.56 -15.17
N LEU A 323 7.64 -11.76 -14.62
CA LEU A 323 8.70 -12.51 -13.94
C LEU A 323 9.02 -13.81 -14.68
N THR A 324 10.28 -14.21 -14.61
CA THR A 324 10.75 -15.49 -15.16
C THR A 324 10.33 -16.68 -14.30
N ALA A 325 10.30 -16.48 -12.96
CA ALA A 325 9.87 -17.47 -11.97
C ALA A 325 8.98 -16.81 -10.89
N PRO A 326 8.03 -17.56 -10.31
CA PRO A 326 7.18 -17.06 -9.22
C PRO A 326 7.84 -17.29 -7.85
N GLU A 327 9.11 -16.92 -7.71
CA GLU A 327 9.87 -17.14 -6.50
C GLU A 327 9.82 -15.94 -5.55
N THR A 328 9.92 -16.22 -4.26
CA THR A 328 10.01 -15.26 -3.18
C THR A 328 11.41 -15.31 -2.56
N HIS A 329 11.71 -14.31 -1.71
CA HIS A 329 12.97 -14.28 -0.95
C HIS A 329 13.25 -15.65 -0.32
N PRO A 330 14.49 -16.17 -0.39
CA PRO A 330 14.83 -17.52 0.11
C PRO A 330 14.49 -17.76 1.57
N GLN A 331 14.54 -16.72 2.40
CA GLN A 331 14.17 -16.80 3.82
C GLN A 331 12.67 -16.70 4.07
N CYS A 332 11.87 -16.28 3.07
CA CYS A 332 10.42 -16.20 3.19
C CYS A 332 9.82 -17.61 3.25
N ARG A 333 9.25 -17.96 4.41
CA ARG A 333 8.67 -19.30 4.66
C ARG A 333 7.18 -19.35 4.38
N ASP A 334 6.53 -18.19 4.27
CA ASP A 334 5.11 -18.10 4.05
C ASP A 334 4.79 -18.35 2.58
N ARG A 335 4.30 -19.55 2.28
CA ARG A 335 4.00 -20.02 0.92
C ARG A 335 2.61 -20.62 0.86
N ARG A 336 1.99 -20.51 -0.30
CA ARG A 336 0.72 -21.15 -0.64
C ARG A 336 0.97 -22.58 -1.14
N GLY A 337 -0.10 -23.37 -1.17
CA GLY A 337 -0.08 -24.73 -1.72
C GLY A 337 0.14 -24.80 -3.23
N PRO A 338 0.30 -26.01 -3.80
CA PRO A 338 0.60 -26.21 -5.21
C PRO A 338 -0.53 -25.82 -6.16
N ASP A 339 -1.73 -25.60 -5.65
CA ASP A 339 -2.91 -25.12 -6.39
C ASP A 339 -2.93 -23.60 -6.62
N GLU A 340 -1.97 -22.87 -6.02
CA GLU A 340 -1.92 -21.41 -6.09
C GLU A 340 -1.92 -20.86 -7.53
N PRO A 341 -1.11 -21.36 -8.47
CA PRO A 341 -1.11 -20.84 -9.84
C PRO A 341 -2.48 -20.97 -10.53
N ALA A 342 -3.22 -22.02 -10.22
CA ALA A 342 -4.56 -22.24 -10.79
C ALA A 342 -5.56 -21.23 -10.21
N ARG A 343 -5.53 -21.03 -8.89
CA ARG A 343 -6.39 -20.04 -8.20
C ARG A 343 -6.14 -18.62 -8.68
N ILE A 344 -4.87 -18.22 -8.80
CA ILE A 344 -4.52 -16.89 -9.30
C ILE A 344 -4.98 -16.72 -10.75
N ARG A 345 -4.81 -17.72 -11.61
CA ARG A 345 -5.26 -17.66 -13.00
C ARG A 345 -6.78 -17.45 -13.09
N GLU A 346 -7.55 -18.19 -12.32
CA GLU A 346 -9.00 -18.06 -12.22
C GLU A 346 -9.38 -16.66 -11.73
N ALA A 347 -8.76 -16.19 -10.64
CA ALA A 347 -9.02 -14.86 -10.09
C ALA A 347 -8.70 -13.72 -11.06
N MET A 348 -7.72 -13.88 -11.94
CA MET A 348 -7.33 -12.90 -12.96
C MET A 348 -8.32 -12.79 -14.13
N GLU A 349 -9.22 -13.73 -14.34
CA GLU A 349 -10.12 -13.72 -15.49
C GLU A 349 -11.05 -12.51 -15.51
N ARG A 350 -11.62 -12.15 -14.37
CA ARG A 350 -12.51 -10.99 -14.27
C ARG A 350 -11.77 -9.67 -14.48
N PRO A 351 -10.65 -9.39 -13.82
CA PRO A 351 -9.79 -8.24 -14.10
C PRO A 351 -9.35 -8.14 -15.56
N ARG A 352 -8.96 -9.25 -16.19
CA ARG A 352 -8.57 -9.28 -17.62
C ARG A 352 -9.72 -8.89 -18.55
N ARG A 353 -10.91 -9.42 -18.32
CA ARG A 353 -12.11 -9.04 -19.11
C ARG A 353 -12.42 -7.54 -18.94
N MET A 354 -12.31 -7.01 -17.71
CA MET A 354 -12.54 -5.59 -17.47
C MET A 354 -11.45 -4.73 -18.12
N ALA A 355 -10.20 -5.12 -18.02
CA ALA A 355 -9.09 -4.44 -18.69
C ALA A 355 -9.29 -4.39 -20.21
N GLY A 356 -9.68 -5.51 -20.84
CA GLY A 356 -9.98 -5.56 -22.26
C GLY A 356 -11.15 -4.66 -22.66
N ALA A 357 -12.24 -4.67 -21.88
CA ALA A 357 -13.42 -3.84 -22.13
C ALA A 357 -13.15 -2.33 -21.98
N LEU A 358 -12.22 -1.93 -21.12
CA LEU A 358 -11.86 -0.54 -20.85
C LEU A 358 -10.60 -0.08 -21.59
N GLY A 359 -9.96 -0.95 -22.37
CA GLY A 359 -8.73 -0.63 -23.07
C GLY A 359 -7.52 -0.40 -22.15
N ILE A 360 -7.49 -1.02 -20.97
CA ILE A 360 -6.41 -0.87 -20.00
C ILE A 360 -5.19 -1.68 -20.46
N PRO A 361 -4.04 -1.03 -20.73
CA PRO A 361 -2.87 -1.72 -21.23
C PRO A 361 -2.23 -2.63 -20.18
N GLY A 362 -1.58 -3.71 -20.65
CA GLY A 362 -0.72 -4.56 -19.82
C GLY A 362 -1.44 -5.57 -18.93
N PHE A 363 -2.78 -5.62 -18.94
CA PHE A 363 -3.56 -6.61 -18.19
C PHE A 363 -4.38 -7.55 -19.07
N GLY A 364 -4.45 -7.29 -20.39
CA GLY A 364 -5.21 -8.07 -21.38
C GLY A 364 -4.49 -9.33 -21.87
N SER A 365 -5.23 -10.20 -22.59
CA SER A 365 -4.69 -11.43 -23.18
C SER A 365 -3.57 -11.15 -24.20
N ASN A 366 -2.44 -11.81 -24.05
CA ASN A 366 -1.39 -12.09 -25.06
C ASN A 366 -0.81 -10.93 -25.87
N GLN A 367 -0.83 -9.68 -25.41
CA GLN A 367 0.03 -8.67 -26.03
C GLN A 367 1.33 -8.55 -25.24
N SER A 368 2.43 -8.92 -25.90
CA SER A 368 3.79 -8.61 -25.44
C SER A 368 3.87 -7.10 -25.18
N VAL A 369 3.97 -6.73 -23.92
CA VAL A 369 4.08 -5.32 -23.47
C VAL A 369 5.44 -4.72 -23.88
N ILE A 370 6.31 -5.51 -24.48
CA ILE A 370 7.68 -5.10 -24.86
C ILE A 370 7.89 -5.33 -26.35
N SER A 371 7.32 -4.47 -27.18
CA SER A 371 7.82 -4.21 -28.53
C SER A 371 7.55 -2.74 -28.89
N GLY A 372 8.39 -1.88 -28.35
CA GLY A 372 8.49 -0.48 -28.69
C GLY A 372 9.93 -0.07 -28.44
N GLN A 373 10.79 -0.33 -29.42
CA GLN A 373 12.07 0.36 -29.58
C GLN A 373 11.85 1.83 -29.83
#